data_37f9ab23ba6aeaabd494f60b5cf049fb
#
_entry.id   37f9ab23ba6aeaabd494f60b5cf049fb
#
_cell.length_a   1.000
_cell.length_b   1.000
_cell.length_c   1.000
_cell.angle_alpha   90.00
_cell.angle_beta   90.00
_cell.angle_gamma   90.00
#
_symmetry.space_group_name_H-M   'P 1'
#
loop_
_entity.id
_entity.type
_entity.pdbx_description
1 polymer ?
#
loop_
_entity_poly.entity_id
_entity_poly.type
_entity_poly.pdbx_seq_one_letter_code
_entity_poly.pdbx_strand_id
1 'polypeptide(L)'
;MKILVPLADGFEEMEGIIIIDVLRRAGLEVRTASLKPGEVLASRKTRHIADTTIDQVRKETFDAVVLPGGAEGAKNLAANGDLADILQDLKKKQKLIYFYQVV
;
A
#
# COMPACT_ATOMS: atom_id res chain seq x y z
N MET A 1 -14.57 2.25 7.33
CA MET A 1 -13.19 1.83 7.53
C MET A 1 -12.32 2.39 6.42
N LYS A 2 -11.22 2.99 6.77
CA LYS A 2 -10.30 3.63 5.83
C LYS A 2 -8.99 2.82 5.77
N ILE A 3 -8.62 2.38 4.56
CA ILE A 3 -7.52 1.44 4.36
C ILE A 3 -6.48 2.06 3.44
N LEU A 4 -5.21 1.97 3.83
CA LEU A 4 -4.10 2.36 2.99
C LEU A 4 -3.51 1.14 2.30
N VAL A 5 -3.34 1.24 0.99
CA VAL A 5 -2.61 0.24 0.20
C VAL A 5 -1.42 0.94 -0.46
N PRO A 6 -0.22 0.82 0.11
CA PRO A 6 0.96 1.43 -0.50
C PRO A 6 1.44 0.60 -1.69
N LEU A 7 1.83 1.29 -2.76
CA LEU A 7 2.31 0.68 -3.98
C LEU A 7 3.75 1.11 -4.24
N ALA A 8 4.66 0.15 -4.25
CA ALA A 8 6.06 0.38 -4.54
C ALA A 8 6.45 -0.28 -5.86
N ASP A 9 7.50 0.23 -6.51
CA ASP A 9 8.04 -0.43 -7.69
C ASP A 9 8.36 -1.89 -7.34
N GLY A 10 7.98 -2.80 -8.23
CA GLY A 10 8.17 -4.23 -8.04
C GLY A 10 7.04 -4.93 -7.27
N PHE A 11 5.96 -4.23 -6.92
CA PHE A 11 4.83 -4.90 -6.29
C PHE A 11 4.20 -5.92 -7.26
N GLU A 12 3.61 -6.98 -6.72
CA GLU A 12 2.91 -7.98 -7.53
C GLU A 12 1.54 -7.43 -7.94
N GLU A 13 1.35 -7.18 -9.24
CA GLU A 13 0.15 -6.49 -9.73
C GLU A 13 -1.13 -7.27 -9.47
N MET A 14 -1.13 -8.60 -9.62
CA MET A 14 -2.33 -9.38 -9.31
C MET A 14 -2.76 -9.20 -7.86
N GLU A 15 -1.80 -9.25 -6.94
CA GLU A 15 -2.10 -9.08 -5.52
C GLU A 15 -2.58 -7.68 -5.21
N GLY A 16 -1.86 -6.67 -5.68
CA GLY A 16 -2.22 -5.28 -5.42
C GLY A 16 -3.58 -4.92 -5.98
N ILE A 17 -3.86 -5.28 -7.23
CA ILE A 17 -5.12 -4.93 -7.87
C ILE A 17 -6.29 -5.70 -7.27
N ILE A 18 -6.11 -6.98 -6.95
CA ILE A 18 -7.16 -7.76 -6.29
C ILE A 18 -7.51 -7.16 -4.93
N ILE A 19 -6.52 -6.80 -4.13
CA ILE A 19 -6.74 -6.15 -2.84
C ILE A 19 -7.59 -4.89 -3.03
N ILE A 20 -7.16 -4.00 -3.91
CA ILE A 20 -7.83 -2.72 -4.14
C ILE A 20 -9.26 -2.95 -4.61
N ASP A 21 -9.44 -3.80 -5.62
CA ASP A 21 -10.74 -4.07 -6.22
C ASP A 21 -11.71 -4.69 -5.21
N VAL A 22 -11.30 -5.74 -4.54
CA VAL A 22 -12.16 -6.47 -3.59
C VAL A 22 -12.57 -5.57 -2.44
N LEU A 23 -11.64 -4.80 -1.87
CA LEU A 23 -11.96 -3.93 -0.75
C LEU A 23 -12.90 -2.79 -1.15
N ARG A 24 -12.71 -2.22 -2.34
CA ARG A 24 -13.61 -1.18 -2.86
C ARG A 24 -14.99 -1.74 -3.16
N ARG A 25 -15.10 -2.95 -3.70
CA ARG A 25 -16.39 -3.62 -3.90
C ARG A 25 -17.13 -3.86 -2.59
N ALA A 26 -16.38 -4.11 -1.52
CA ALA A 26 -16.97 -4.28 -0.18
C ALA A 26 -17.42 -2.96 0.46
N GLY A 27 -17.26 -1.84 -0.22
CA GLY A 27 -17.70 -0.53 0.29
C GLY A 27 -16.72 0.13 1.24
N LEU A 28 -15.48 -0.34 1.31
CA LEU A 28 -14.45 0.26 2.16
C LEU A 28 -13.75 1.40 1.42
N GLU A 29 -13.32 2.40 2.19
CA GLU A 29 -12.57 3.52 1.62
C GLU A 29 -11.10 3.11 1.50
N VAL A 30 -10.64 2.92 0.26
CA VAL A 30 -9.26 2.51 -0.02
C VAL A 30 -8.49 3.66 -0.64
N ARG A 31 -7.38 4.05 0.00
CA ARG A 31 -6.41 4.99 -0.55
C ARG A 31 -5.19 4.24 -1.01
N THR A 32 -4.84 4.39 -2.28
CA THR A 32 -3.55 3.88 -2.77
C THR A 32 -2.53 5.00 -2.72
N ALA A 33 -1.31 4.68 -2.33
CA ALA A 33 -0.26 5.68 -2.22
C ALA A 33 1.06 5.12 -2.73
N SER A 34 1.68 5.83 -3.68
CA SER A 34 3.00 5.47 -4.19
C SER A 34 4.09 6.06 -3.29
N LEU A 35 5.30 5.48 -3.36
CA LEU A 35 6.42 5.96 -2.56
C LEU A 35 7.02 7.24 -3.12
N LYS A 36 6.82 7.49 -4.40
CA LYS A 36 7.30 8.70 -5.10
C LYS A 36 6.25 9.14 -6.11
N PRO A 37 6.29 10.40 -6.57
CA PRO A 37 5.37 10.85 -7.62
C PRO A 37 5.54 10.07 -8.91
N GLY A 38 4.44 9.98 -9.69
CA GLY A 38 4.45 9.36 -11.00
C GLY A 38 4.01 7.90 -10.99
N GLU A 39 4.38 7.20 -12.04
CA GLU A 39 3.98 5.82 -12.24
C GLU A 39 4.73 4.86 -11.32
N VAL A 40 4.02 3.83 -10.88
CA VAL A 40 4.59 2.68 -10.18
C VAL A 40 4.74 1.54 -11.20
N LEU A 41 5.94 1.01 -11.32
CA LEU A 41 6.21 -0.11 -12.21
C LEU A 41 6.13 -1.41 -11.42
N ALA A 42 5.10 -2.21 -11.70
CA ALA A 42 4.88 -3.46 -11.01
C ALA A 42 5.83 -4.57 -11.49
N SER A 43 5.80 -5.71 -10.84
CA SER A 43 6.77 -6.80 -11.06
C SER A 43 6.77 -7.35 -12.48
N ARG A 44 5.63 -7.36 -13.15
CA ARG A 44 5.47 -7.84 -14.53
C ARG A 44 5.34 -6.68 -15.51
N LYS A 45 5.83 -5.49 -15.13
CA LYS A 45 5.95 -4.32 -16.00
C LYS A 45 4.64 -3.61 -16.32
N THR A 46 3.57 -3.91 -15.63
CA THR A 46 2.37 -3.09 -15.72
C THR A 46 2.60 -1.77 -14.95
N ARG A 47 2.03 -0.69 -15.46
CA ARG A 47 2.23 0.65 -14.90
C ARG A 47 0.97 1.11 -14.20
N HIS A 48 1.13 1.69 -13.03
CA HIS A 48 0.00 2.09 -12.20
C HIS A 48 0.20 3.50 -11.67
N ILE A 49 -0.90 4.20 -11.52
CA ILE A 49 -0.90 5.52 -10.88
C ILE A 49 -1.72 5.40 -9.60
N ALA A 50 -1.08 5.64 -8.47
CA ALA A 50 -1.76 5.65 -7.17
C ALA A 50 -2.59 6.92 -6.99
N ASP A 51 -3.52 6.90 -6.04
CA ASP A 51 -4.36 8.05 -5.73
C ASP A 51 -3.52 9.25 -5.25
N THR A 52 -2.44 8.96 -4.52
CA THR A 52 -1.60 9.98 -3.90
C THR A 52 -0.21 9.40 -3.62
N THR A 53 0.61 10.13 -2.87
CA THR A 53 1.93 9.66 -2.42
C THR A 53 1.94 9.46 -0.90
N ILE A 54 2.87 8.63 -0.42
CA ILE A 54 2.97 8.28 1.00
C ILE A 54 3.20 9.53 1.87
N ASP A 55 4.06 10.44 1.43
CA ASP A 55 4.34 11.67 2.20
C ASP A 55 3.08 12.53 2.38
N GLN A 56 2.18 12.52 1.42
CA GLN A 56 0.94 13.30 1.51
C GLN A 56 -0.09 12.71 2.45
N VAL A 57 -0.06 11.41 2.68
CA VAL A 57 -1.01 10.74 3.58
C VAL A 57 -0.42 10.44 4.95
N ARG A 58 0.81 10.84 5.19
CA ARG A 58 1.53 10.48 6.42
C ARG A 58 0.78 10.85 7.69
N LYS A 59 0.04 11.96 7.68
CA LYS A 59 -0.72 12.44 8.85
C LYS A 59 -2.18 12.01 8.85
N GLU A 60 -2.64 11.31 7.81
CA GLU A 60 -4.00 10.81 7.78
C GLU A 60 -4.14 9.61 8.72
N THR A 61 -5.34 9.42 9.24
CA THR A 61 -5.64 8.30 10.12
C THR A 61 -6.22 7.16 9.31
N PHE A 62 -5.61 5.99 9.40
CA PHE A 62 -6.09 4.78 8.75
C PHE A 62 -6.52 3.76 9.79
N ASP A 63 -7.49 2.93 9.42
CA ASP A 63 -7.92 1.80 10.25
C ASP A 63 -7.09 0.56 9.97
N ALA A 64 -6.54 0.46 8.78
CA ALA A 64 -5.71 -0.67 8.40
C ALA A 64 -4.75 -0.28 7.27
N VAL A 65 -3.66 -1.03 7.16
CA VAL A 65 -2.77 -1.00 5.99
C VAL A 65 -2.66 -2.41 5.44
N VAL A 66 -2.83 -2.55 4.12
CA VAL A 66 -2.64 -3.83 3.44
C VAL A 66 -1.47 -3.69 2.47
N LEU A 67 -0.45 -4.49 2.67
CA LEU A 67 0.81 -4.42 1.92
C LEU A 67 0.82 -5.49 0.83
N PRO A 68 0.82 -5.11 -0.46
CA PRO A 68 0.95 -6.11 -1.53
C PRO A 68 2.29 -6.82 -1.47
N GLY A 69 2.34 -8.07 -1.96
CA GLY A 69 3.56 -8.83 -2.05
C GLY A 69 4.42 -8.44 -3.25
N GLY A 70 5.36 -9.31 -3.57
CA GLY A 70 6.41 -9.08 -4.55
C GLY A 70 7.72 -8.76 -3.83
N ALA A 71 8.77 -9.52 -4.12
CA ALA A 71 10.04 -9.42 -3.38
C ALA A 71 10.63 -8.01 -3.43
N GLU A 72 10.70 -7.43 -4.65
CA GLU A 72 11.24 -6.08 -4.82
C GLU A 72 10.32 -5.04 -4.20
N GLY A 73 9.01 -5.18 -4.40
CA GLY A 73 8.03 -4.27 -3.81
C GLY A 73 8.11 -4.25 -2.29
N ALA A 74 8.17 -5.41 -1.67
CA ALA A 74 8.29 -5.53 -0.22
C ALA A 74 9.58 -4.88 0.29
N LYS A 75 10.68 -5.07 -0.42
CA LYS A 75 11.95 -4.44 -0.09
C LYS A 75 11.87 -2.92 -0.15
N ASN A 76 11.24 -2.38 -1.19
CA ASN A 76 11.08 -0.95 -1.35
C ASN A 76 10.15 -0.36 -0.28
N LEU A 77 9.08 -1.08 0.06
CA LEU A 77 8.19 -0.64 1.15
C LEU A 77 8.93 -0.60 2.48
N ALA A 78 9.73 -1.63 2.77
CA ALA A 78 10.49 -1.71 4.02
C ALA A 78 11.52 -0.59 4.16
N ALA A 79 12.04 -0.09 3.04
CA ALA A 79 13.05 0.97 3.03
C ALA A 79 12.45 2.38 3.14
N ASN A 80 11.12 2.55 3.09
CA ASN A 80 10.50 3.86 3.08
C ASN A 80 10.22 4.35 4.52
N GLY A 81 10.81 5.49 4.89
CA GLY A 81 10.71 6.03 6.24
C GLY A 81 9.32 6.54 6.59
N ASP A 82 8.62 7.18 5.64
CA ASP A 82 7.27 7.69 5.88
C ASP A 82 6.30 6.52 6.11
N LEU A 83 6.41 5.46 5.35
CA LEU A 83 5.59 4.27 5.57
C LEU A 83 5.90 3.62 6.92
N ALA A 84 7.18 3.54 7.29
CA ALA A 84 7.57 3.01 8.59
C ALA A 84 6.92 3.79 9.73
N ASP A 85 6.86 5.11 9.63
CA ASP A 85 6.19 5.96 10.62
C ASP A 85 4.70 5.67 10.70
N ILE A 86 4.04 5.51 9.56
CA ILE A 86 2.61 5.16 9.50
C ILE A 86 2.37 3.80 10.18
N LEU A 87 3.20 2.80 9.87
CA LEU A 87 3.05 1.47 10.44
C LEU A 87 3.27 1.46 11.95
N GLN A 88 4.25 2.22 12.44
CA GLN A 88 4.48 2.33 13.88
C GLN A 88 3.30 3.00 14.59
N ASP A 89 2.72 4.03 13.99
CA ASP A 89 1.55 4.70 14.53
C ASP A 89 0.35 3.74 14.62
N LEU A 90 0.12 2.96 13.59
CA LEU A 90 -0.93 1.94 13.59
C LEU A 90 -0.69 0.90 14.66
N LYS A 91 0.54 0.45 14.83
CA LYS A 91 0.90 -0.52 15.86
C LYS A 91 0.61 0.02 17.26
N LYS A 92 0.95 1.29 17.51
CA LYS A 92 0.69 1.94 18.81
C LYS A 92 -0.81 2.02 19.10
N LYS A 93 -1.63 2.21 18.07
CA LYS A 93 -3.09 2.29 18.17
C LYS A 93 -3.76 0.92 18.10
N GLN A 94 -2.99 -0.14 17.98
CA GLN A 94 -3.48 -1.51 17.84
C GLN A 94 -4.40 -1.69 16.64
N LYS A 95 -4.08 -1.00 15.54
CA LYS A 95 -4.78 -1.13 14.26
C LYS A 95 -4.19 -2.26 13.42
N LEU A 96 -4.89 -2.61 12.34
CA LEU A 96 -4.55 -3.77 11.52
C LEU A 96 -3.47 -3.47 10.50
N ILE A 97 -2.48 -4.36 10.40
CA ILE A 97 -1.45 -4.35 9.37
C ILE A 97 -1.42 -5.73 8.73
N TYR A 98 -1.66 -5.79 7.42
CA TYR A 98 -1.68 -7.05 6.69
C TYR A 98 -0.65 -7.08 5.59
N PHE A 99 0.05 -8.21 5.47
CA PHE A 99 0.76 -8.57 4.25
C PHE A 99 -0.12 -9.52 3.44
N TYR A 100 -0.32 -9.20 2.17
CA TYR A 100 -1.06 -10.07 1.26
C TYR A 100 -0.10 -10.64 0.22
N GLN A 101 0.10 -11.95 0.25
CA GLN A 101 1.00 -12.62 -0.67
C GLN A 101 0.39 -13.96 -1.06
N VAL A 102 0.10 -14.12 -2.35
CA VAL A 102 -0.48 -15.37 -2.88
C VAL A 102 0.61 -16.27 -3.44
N VAL A 103 1.70 -15.71 -3.92
CA VAL A 103 2.77 -16.47 -4.61
C VAL A 103 4.07 -16.30 -3.87
#